data_2932db3d9826129558c5b4a7f6921a8a
#
_entry.id   2932db3d9826129558c5b4a7f6921a8a
#
_cell.length_a   1.000
_cell.length_b   1.000
_cell.length_c   1.000
_cell.angle_alpha   90.00
_cell.angle_beta   90.00
_cell.angle_gamma   90.00
#
_symmetry.space_group_name_H-M   'P 1'
#
loop_
_entity.id
_entity.type
_entity.pdbx_description
1 polymer ?
#
loop_
_entity_poly.entity_id
_entity_poly.type
_entity_poly.pdbx_seq_one_letter_code
_entity_poly.pdbx_strand_id
1 'polypeptide(L)'
;MLAALSLVQSLFKALHSEGTPGQVALGMVLGAGIGLTPLLSAHNLVLFSAIVLLNVSFGGGMLGWALFTPVGFILDPLFDKIGLALLHAEGLRGLWTDWYNLPLVPYTNFNNSVTLGSFVFWLVATVPLWFLGRWGITRYRATYGKRVMNSRFMKGLKASRAYNVYNWFRPE
;
A
#
# COMPACT_ATOMS: atom_id res chain seq x y z
N MET A 1 -10.12 2.77 22.43
CA MET A 1 -11.22 3.46 21.74
C MET A 1 -10.77 4.61 20.84
N LEU A 2 -9.94 5.54 21.29
CA LEU A 2 -9.47 6.68 20.48
C LEU A 2 -8.68 6.25 19.22
N ALA A 3 -7.82 5.23 19.32
CA ALA A 3 -7.06 4.71 18.19
C ALA A 3 -7.94 4.08 17.10
N ALA A 4 -9.00 3.35 17.47
CA ALA A 4 -9.94 2.79 16.51
C ALA A 4 -10.76 3.88 15.79
N LEU A 5 -11.14 4.92 16.52
CA LEU A 5 -11.81 6.10 15.94
C LEU A 5 -10.90 6.86 14.98
N SER A 6 -9.63 7.03 15.31
CA SER A 6 -8.66 7.70 14.44
C SER A 6 -8.38 6.88 13.17
N LEU A 7 -8.31 5.54 13.28
CA LEU A 7 -8.21 4.65 12.12
C LEU A 7 -9.43 4.78 11.19
N VAL A 8 -10.64 4.70 11.75
CA VAL A 8 -11.88 4.88 10.98
C VAL A 8 -11.91 6.26 10.31
N GLN A 9 -11.50 7.31 11.02
CA GLN A 9 -11.39 8.65 10.45
C GLN A 9 -10.41 8.74 9.29
N SER A 10 -9.25 8.10 9.44
CA SER A 10 -8.23 8.05 8.38
C SER A 10 -8.73 7.26 7.17
N LEU A 11 -9.47 6.17 7.37
CA LEU A 11 -10.12 5.39 6.32
C LEU A 11 -11.09 6.25 5.50
N PHE A 12 -12.00 6.95 6.20
CA PHE A 12 -12.96 7.83 5.52
C PHE A 12 -12.28 9.00 4.80
N LYS A 13 -11.24 9.58 5.40
CA LYS A 13 -10.48 10.66 4.78
C LYS A 13 -9.75 10.17 3.52
N ALA A 14 -9.14 8.99 3.55
CA ALA A 14 -8.46 8.41 2.40
C ALA A 14 -9.43 8.07 1.25
N LEU A 15 -10.58 7.48 1.54
CA LEU A 15 -11.60 7.15 0.54
C LEU A 15 -12.26 8.38 -0.08
N HIS A 16 -12.31 9.50 0.67
CA HIS A 16 -12.82 10.79 0.21
C HIS A 16 -11.70 11.76 -0.16
N SER A 17 -10.44 11.31 -0.18
CA SER A 17 -9.33 12.13 -0.65
C SER A 17 -9.62 12.61 -2.06
N GLU A 18 -9.21 13.82 -2.36
CA GLU A 18 -9.33 14.36 -3.69
C GLU A 18 -8.34 13.64 -4.59
N GLY A 19 -8.81 13.22 -5.70
CA GLY A 19 -8.13 12.38 -6.66
C GLY A 19 -9.13 11.41 -7.30
N THR A 20 -8.79 10.94 -8.48
CA THR A 20 -9.60 9.94 -9.18
C THR A 20 -9.62 8.62 -8.39
N PRO A 21 -10.67 7.81 -8.53
CA PRO A 21 -10.69 6.47 -7.92
C PRO A 21 -9.46 5.62 -8.29
N GLY A 22 -8.89 5.84 -9.49
CA GLY A 22 -7.67 5.15 -9.92
C GLY A 22 -6.43 5.57 -9.13
N GLN A 23 -6.27 6.88 -8.85
CA GLN A 23 -5.17 7.40 -8.04
C GLN A 23 -5.23 6.91 -6.59
N VAL A 24 -6.43 6.85 -6.01
CA VAL A 24 -6.61 6.29 -4.65
C VAL A 24 -6.33 4.80 -4.63
N ALA A 25 -6.83 4.05 -5.62
CA ALA A 25 -6.55 2.62 -5.74
C ALA A 25 -5.06 2.34 -5.94
N LEU A 26 -4.36 3.14 -6.77
CA LEU A 26 -2.93 2.99 -6.98
C LEU A 26 -2.14 3.28 -5.70
N GLY A 27 -2.49 4.35 -4.97
CA GLY A 27 -1.94 4.61 -3.65
C GLY A 27 -2.14 3.42 -2.71
N MET A 28 -3.36 2.86 -2.63
CA MET A 28 -3.65 1.69 -1.80
C MET A 28 -2.81 0.46 -2.19
N VAL A 29 -2.59 0.23 -3.49
CA VAL A 29 -1.76 -0.89 -3.97
C VAL A 29 -0.30 -0.71 -3.59
N LEU A 30 0.25 0.50 -3.74
CA LEU A 30 1.62 0.79 -3.30
C LEU A 30 1.76 0.64 -1.78
N GLY A 31 0.79 1.15 -1.02
CA GLY A 31 0.74 0.95 0.43
C GLY A 31 0.57 -0.51 0.83
N ALA A 32 -0.20 -1.30 0.07
CA ALA A 32 -0.30 -2.75 0.28
C ALA A 32 1.05 -3.46 0.10
N GLY A 33 1.87 -3.00 -0.85
CA GLY A 33 3.24 -3.51 -1.01
C GLY A 33 4.06 -3.32 0.26
N ILE A 34 4.01 -2.12 0.86
CA ILE A 34 4.71 -1.85 2.14
C ILE A 34 4.13 -2.71 3.28
N GLY A 35 2.80 -2.90 3.32
CA GLY A 35 2.15 -3.66 4.39
C GLY A 35 2.33 -5.17 4.30
N LEU A 36 2.44 -5.72 3.10
CA LEU A 36 2.63 -7.16 2.86
C LEU A 36 4.09 -7.60 3.03
N THR A 37 5.05 -6.69 2.87
CA THR A 37 6.47 -7.01 2.92
C THR A 37 7.09 -6.63 4.26
N PRO A 38 8.20 -7.25 4.69
CA PRO A 38 8.91 -6.86 5.90
C PRO A 38 9.29 -5.37 5.86
N LEU A 39 8.96 -4.63 6.91
CA LEU A 39 9.02 -3.16 6.93
C LEU A 39 10.43 -2.62 6.60
N LEU A 40 11.47 -3.25 7.13
CA LEU A 40 12.87 -2.84 6.95
C LEU A 40 13.49 -3.43 5.66
N SER A 41 12.78 -3.32 4.55
CA SER A 41 13.27 -3.76 3.23
C SER A 41 13.51 -2.55 2.33
N ALA A 42 14.60 -2.58 1.55
CA ALA A 42 14.98 -1.44 0.68
C ALA A 42 13.88 -1.10 -0.35
N HIS A 43 13.14 -2.08 -0.85
CA HIS A 43 12.03 -1.83 -1.78
C HIS A 43 10.90 -1.02 -1.12
N ASN A 44 10.71 -1.09 0.19
CA ASN A 44 9.70 -0.27 0.89
C ASN A 44 10.05 1.21 0.86
N LEU A 45 11.34 1.57 0.88
CA LEU A 45 11.78 2.94 0.68
C LEU A 45 11.40 3.44 -0.73
N VAL A 46 11.57 2.59 -1.74
CA VAL A 46 11.17 2.91 -3.12
C VAL A 46 9.66 3.06 -3.23
N LEU A 47 8.88 2.14 -2.65
CA LEU A 47 7.41 2.22 -2.65
C LEU A 47 6.90 3.45 -1.91
N PHE A 48 7.47 3.77 -0.76
CA PHE A 48 7.12 4.97 0.00
C PHE A 48 7.46 6.24 -0.79
N SER A 49 8.64 6.29 -1.41
CA SER A 49 9.05 7.39 -2.29
C SER A 49 8.08 7.53 -3.48
N ALA A 50 7.66 6.42 -4.07
CA ALA A 50 6.67 6.42 -5.14
C ALA A 50 5.32 7.01 -4.69
N ILE A 51 4.85 6.69 -3.47
CA ILE A 51 3.62 7.27 -2.91
C ILE A 51 3.75 8.79 -2.73
N VAL A 52 4.94 9.29 -2.38
CA VAL A 52 5.17 10.72 -2.14
C VAL A 52 5.40 11.49 -3.44
N LEU A 53 6.14 10.91 -4.39
CA LEU A 53 6.59 11.60 -5.60
C LEU A 53 5.64 11.45 -6.79
N LEU A 54 4.89 10.35 -6.86
CA LEU A 54 3.93 10.13 -7.95
C LEU A 54 2.58 10.81 -7.66
N ASN A 55 1.84 11.09 -8.72
CA ASN A 55 0.49 11.66 -8.62
C ASN A 55 -0.52 10.58 -8.17
N VAL A 56 -0.35 10.07 -6.95
CA VAL A 56 -1.22 9.08 -6.30
C VAL A 56 -1.75 9.61 -4.98
N SER A 57 -2.82 9.02 -4.48
CA SER A 57 -3.37 9.43 -3.19
C SER A 57 -2.48 8.97 -2.04
N PHE A 58 -1.83 9.90 -1.34
CA PHE A 58 -1.07 9.61 -0.13
C PHE A 58 -1.95 8.94 0.95
N GLY A 59 -3.19 9.46 1.13
CA GLY A 59 -4.16 8.84 2.04
C GLY A 59 -4.52 7.41 1.65
N GLY A 60 -4.64 7.14 0.34
CA GLY A 60 -4.79 5.78 -0.19
C GLY A 60 -3.60 4.90 0.16
N GLY A 61 -2.38 5.41 0.03
CA GLY A 61 -1.14 4.72 0.40
C GLY A 61 -1.10 4.32 1.87
N MET A 62 -1.36 5.28 2.75
CA MET A 62 -1.41 5.02 4.20
C MET A 62 -2.52 4.03 4.57
N LEU A 63 -3.66 4.09 3.88
CA LEU A 63 -4.75 3.15 4.07
C LEU A 63 -4.36 1.73 3.64
N GLY A 64 -3.78 1.60 2.45
CA GLY A 64 -3.28 0.32 1.95
C GLY A 64 -2.26 -0.30 2.91
N TRP A 65 -1.28 0.50 3.35
CA TRP A 65 -0.31 0.04 4.35
C TRP A 65 -0.99 -0.48 5.62
N ALA A 66 -1.86 0.32 6.25
CA ALA A 66 -2.52 -0.06 7.49
C ALA A 66 -3.41 -1.32 7.37
N LEU A 67 -4.14 -1.47 6.24
CA LEU A 67 -5.01 -2.62 6.02
C LEU A 67 -4.24 -3.90 5.72
N PHE A 68 -3.17 -3.80 4.94
CA PHE A 68 -2.43 -4.98 4.49
C PHE A 68 -1.32 -5.42 5.44
N THR A 69 -0.89 -4.61 6.40
CA THR A 69 0.07 -5.04 7.43
C THR A 69 -0.40 -6.27 8.22
N PRO A 70 -1.60 -6.31 8.82
CA PRO A 70 -2.05 -7.52 9.50
C PRO A 70 -2.25 -8.71 8.54
N VAL A 71 -2.62 -8.44 7.29
CA VAL A 71 -2.73 -9.48 6.25
C VAL A 71 -1.36 -10.07 5.93
N GLY A 72 -0.32 -9.24 5.86
CA GLY A 72 1.07 -9.68 5.67
C GLY A 72 1.49 -10.70 6.71
N PHE A 73 1.32 -10.39 8.00
CA PHE A 73 1.65 -11.32 9.09
C PHE A 73 0.90 -12.66 9.00
N ILE A 74 -0.36 -12.64 8.57
CA ILE A 74 -1.13 -13.89 8.40
C ILE A 74 -0.61 -14.70 7.21
N LEU A 75 -0.14 -14.03 6.16
CA LEU A 75 0.33 -14.66 4.92
C LEU A 75 1.83 -14.99 4.92
N ASP A 76 2.59 -14.61 5.96
CA ASP A 76 4.03 -14.90 6.06
C ASP A 76 4.39 -16.37 5.76
N PRO A 77 3.64 -17.40 6.26
CA PRO A 77 3.94 -18.79 5.93
C PRO A 77 3.75 -19.12 4.44
N LEU A 78 2.85 -18.41 3.75
CA LEU A 78 2.65 -18.55 2.31
C LEU A 78 3.79 -17.86 1.54
N PHE A 79 4.18 -16.67 1.98
CA PHE A 79 5.27 -15.91 1.39
C PHE A 79 6.59 -16.67 1.52
N ASP A 80 6.84 -17.29 2.65
CA ASP A 80 8.01 -18.13 2.87
C ASP A 80 8.07 -19.29 1.85
N LYS A 81 6.96 -20.00 1.65
CA LYS A 81 6.89 -21.09 0.65
C LYS A 81 7.15 -20.59 -0.77
N ILE A 82 6.56 -19.45 -1.16
CA ILE A 82 6.78 -18.87 -2.48
C ILE A 82 8.25 -18.48 -2.65
N GLY A 83 8.83 -17.79 -1.67
CA GLY A 83 10.22 -17.36 -1.72
C GLY A 83 11.19 -18.53 -1.73
N LEU A 84 10.97 -19.56 -0.91
CA LEU A 84 11.79 -20.77 -0.93
C LEU A 84 11.73 -21.48 -2.28
N ALA A 85 10.55 -21.62 -2.86
CA ALA A 85 10.39 -22.21 -4.18
C ALA A 85 11.18 -21.44 -5.26
N LEU A 86 11.18 -20.11 -5.19
CA LEU A 86 11.93 -19.26 -6.13
C LEU A 86 13.45 -19.32 -5.89
N LEU A 87 13.89 -19.28 -4.64
CA LEU A 87 15.31 -19.32 -4.29
C LEU A 87 15.96 -20.66 -4.60
N HIS A 88 15.21 -21.76 -4.50
CA HIS A 88 15.70 -23.11 -4.79
C HIS A 88 15.48 -23.55 -6.25
N ALA A 89 14.82 -22.73 -7.06
CA ALA A 89 14.61 -23.04 -8.47
C ALA A 89 15.94 -23.08 -9.23
N GLU A 90 16.34 -24.24 -9.73
CA GLU A 90 17.62 -24.43 -10.46
C GLU A 90 17.77 -23.46 -11.63
N GLY A 91 16.69 -23.20 -12.38
CA GLY A 91 16.70 -22.27 -13.50
C GLY A 91 16.96 -20.80 -13.12
N LEU A 92 16.77 -20.42 -11.85
CA LEU A 92 16.99 -19.07 -11.33
C LEU A 92 18.32 -18.91 -10.58
N ARG A 93 19.06 -20.01 -10.38
CA ARG A 93 20.30 -20.01 -9.58
C ARG A 93 21.36 -19.04 -10.13
N GLY A 94 21.52 -18.98 -11.44
CA GLY A 94 22.44 -18.03 -12.08
C GLY A 94 22.02 -16.58 -11.79
N LEU A 95 20.74 -16.27 -11.97
CA LEU A 95 20.18 -14.96 -11.71
C LEU A 95 20.43 -14.50 -10.25
N TRP A 96 20.18 -15.39 -9.28
CA TRP A 96 20.42 -15.08 -7.87
C TRP A 96 21.88 -14.85 -7.56
N THR A 97 22.79 -15.60 -8.18
CA THR A 97 24.24 -15.44 -8.04
C THR A 97 24.68 -14.08 -8.60
N ASP A 98 24.21 -13.73 -9.80
CA ASP A 98 24.54 -12.46 -10.43
C ASP A 98 24.01 -11.28 -9.60
N TRP A 99 22.78 -11.37 -9.12
CA TRP A 99 22.17 -10.33 -8.27
C TRP A 99 22.90 -10.15 -6.94
N TYR A 100 23.33 -11.26 -6.32
CA TYR A 100 24.05 -11.19 -5.05
C TYR A 100 25.41 -10.50 -5.18
N ASN A 101 26.03 -10.55 -6.36
CA ASN A 101 27.30 -9.89 -6.65
C ASN A 101 27.16 -8.39 -7.00
N LEU A 102 25.94 -7.87 -7.17
CA LEU A 102 25.73 -6.45 -7.38
C LEU A 102 25.85 -5.67 -6.06
N PRO A 103 26.50 -4.47 -6.05
CA PRO A 103 26.91 -3.80 -4.82
C PRO A 103 25.76 -3.37 -3.89
N LEU A 104 24.55 -3.16 -4.38
CA LEU A 104 23.41 -2.70 -3.59
C LEU A 104 22.32 -3.75 -3.40
N VAL A 105 22.26 -4.76 -4.24
CA VAL A 105 21.18 -5.74 -4.27
C VAL A 105 21.11 -6.63 -3.03
N PRO A 106 22.22 -7.07 -2.40
CA PRO A 106 22.16 -7.82 -1.14
C PRO A 106 21.44 -7.08 -0.01
N TYR A 107 21.50 -5.75 0.01
CA TYR A 107 20.82 -4.92 1.03
C TYR A 107 19.29 -4.88 0.87
N THR A 108 18.76 -5.37 -0.26
CA THR A 108 17.30 -5.50 -0.45
C THR A 108 16.72 -6.68 0.33
N ASN A 109 17.56 -7.55 0.91
CA ASN A 109 17.17 -8.79 1.57
C ASN A 109 16.40 -9.76 0.64
N PHE A 110 16.66 -9.73 -0.66
CA PHE A 110 15.99 -10.62 -1.62
C PHE A 110 16.27 -12.10 -1.35
N ASN A 111 17.39 -12.41 -0.68
CA ASN A 111 17.78 -13.75 -0.22
C ASN A 111 16.97 -14.27 0.98
N ASN A 112 16.14 -13.43 1.58
CA ASN A 112 15.16 -13.84 2.58
C ASN A 112 13.88 -14.32 1.88
N SER A 113 13.43 -15.54 2.18
CA SER A 113 12.28 -16.18 1.54
C SER A 113 10.99 -15.37 1.72
N VAL A 114 10.71 -14.88 2.94
CA VAL A 114 9.50 -14.06 3.20
C VAL A 114 9.56 -12.75 2.41
N THR A 115 10.72 -12.09 2.37
CA THR A 115 10.90 -10.83 1.64
C THR A 115 10.70 -11.02 0.13
N LEU A 116 11.33 -12.02 -0.46
CA LEU A 116 11.19 -12.30 -1.89
C LEU A 116 9.77 -12.76 -2.22
N GLY A 117 9.22 -13.69 -1.43
CA GLY A 117 7.90 -14.24 -1.66
C GLY A 117 6.79 -13.21 -1.53
N SER A 118 6.83 -12.35 -0.50
CA SER A 118 5.85 -11.28 -0.32
C SER A 118 5.94 -10.23 -1.43
N PHE A 119 7.15 -9.89 -1.87
CA PHE A 119 7.36 -8.94 -2.97
C PHE A 119 6.81 -9.49 -4.29
N VAL A 120 7.12 -10.74 -4.63
CA VAL A 120 6.61 -11.39 -5.84
C VAL A 120 5.09 -11.56 -5.77
N PHE A 121 4.55 -11.97 -4.62
CA PHE A 121 3.11 -12.05 -4.42
C PHE A 121 2.45 -10.69 -4.64
N TRP A 122 2.99 -9.62 -4.05
CA TRP A 122 2.48 -8.26 -4.23
C TRP A 122 2.53 -7.83 -5.70
N LEU A 123 3.63 -8.08 -6.42
CA LEU A 123 3.74 -7.76 -7.85
C LEU A 123 2.61 -8.41 -8.66
N VAL A 124 2.36 -9.69 -8.45
CA VAL A 124 1.27 -10.42 -9.12
C VAL A 124 -0.10 -9.88 -8.71
N ALA A 125 -0.27 -9.57 -7.42
CA ALA A 125 -1.51 -9.05 -6.87
C ALA A 125 -1.78 -7.57 -7.24
N THR A 126 -0.78 -6.82 -7.69
CA THR A 126 -0.89 -5.38 -8.02
C THR A 126 -2.03 -5.09 -8.99
N VAL A 127 -2.10 -5.83 -10.09
CA VAL A 127 -3.12 -5.61 -11.12
C VAL A 127 -4.53 -5.91 -10.59
N PRO A 128 -4.83 -7.11 -10.05
CA PRO A 128 -6.16 -7.39 -9.52
C PRO A 128 -6.53 -6.47 -8.35
N LEU A 129 -5.61 -6.15 -7.44
CA LEU A 129 -5.86 -5.23 -6.34
C LEU A 129 -6.20 -3.82 -6.82
N TRP A 130 -5.54 -3.33 -7.87
CA TRP A 130 -5.86 -2.03 -8.45
C TRP A 130 -7.28 -1.99 -9.04
N PHE A 131 -7.66 -3.01 -9.81
CA PHE A 131 -9.00 -3.08 -10.38
C PHE A 131 -10.09 -3.19 -9.30
N LEU A 132 -9.90 -4.06 -8.31
CA LEU A 132 -10.82 -4.22 -7.17
C LEU A 132 -10.91 -2.94 -6.34
N GLY A 133 -9.78 -2.31 -6.03
CA GLY A 133 -9.73 -1.05 -5.32
C GLY A 133 -10.46 0.07 -6.07
N ARG A 134 -10.16 0.24 -7.36
CA ARG A 134 -10.83 1.23 -8.21
C ARG A 134 -12.33 0.99 -8.29
N TRP A 135 -12.75 -0.24 -8.50
CA TRP A 135 -14.17 -0.61 -8.54
C TRP A 135 -14.85 -0.33 -7.20
N GLY A 136 -14.25 -0.76 -6.09
CA GLY A 136 -14.78 -0.55 -4.75
C GLY A 136 -14.93 0.93 -4.40
N ILE A 137 -13.89 1.74 -4.67
CA ILE A 137 -13.91 3.19 -4.42
C ILE A 137 -14.97 3.88 -5.28
N THR A 138 -15.09 3.51 -6.55
CA THR A 138 -16.10 4.07 -7.45
C THR A 138 -17.50 3.77 -6.95
N ARG A 139 -17.77 2.52 -6.57
CA ARG A 139 -19.07 2.11 -6.00
C ARG A 139 -19.37 2.83 -4.69
N TYR A 140 -18.38 2.90 -3.81
CA TYR A 140 -18.53 3.57 -2.54
C TYR A 140 -18.86 5.06 -2.73
N ARG A 141 -18.14 5.77 -3.60
CA ARG A 141 -18.38 7.19 -3.89
C ARG A 141 -19.76 7.43 -4.52
N ALA A 142 -20.22 6.54 -5.40
CA ALA A 142 -21.53 6.65 -6.03
C ALA A 142 -22.67 6.47 -5.01
N THR A 143 -22.53 5.53 -4.08
CA THR A 143 -23.61 5.13 -3.17
C THR A 143 -23.63 5.96 -1.87
N TYR A 144 -22.47 6.14 -1.26
CA TYR A 144 -22.35 6.72 0.09
C TYR A 144 -21.66 8.09 0.10
N GLY A 145 -20.94 8.47 -0.97
CA GLY A 145 -20.13 9.67 -1.01
C GLY A 145 -20.86 10.93 -0.61
N LYS A 146 -22.07 11.16 -1.15
CA LYS A 146 -22.89 12.35 -0.83
C LYS A 146 -23.36 12.36 0.64
N ARG A 147 -23.76 11.21 1.20
CA ARG A 147 -24.21 11.11 2.60
C ARG A 147 -23.09 11.35 3.59
N VAL A 148 -21.93 10.81 3.34
CA VAL A 148 -20.75 10.96 4.21
C VAL A 148 -20.19 12.37 4.15
N MET A 149 -20.09 12.96 2.95
CA MET A 149 -19.66 14.36 2.76
C MET A 149 -20.52 15.37 3.52
N ASN A 150 -21.84 15.13 3.62
CA ASN A 150 -22.79 16.00 4.29
C ASN A 150 -22.93 15.71 5.79
N SER A 151 -22.29 14.67 6.31
CA SER A 151 -22.35 14.30 7.73
C SER A 151 -21.70 15.38 8.61
N ARG A 152 -22.25 15.57 9.84
CA ARG A 152 -21.67 16.46 10.86
C ARG A 152 -20.22 16.13 11.16
N PHE A 153 -19.88 14.86 11.08
CA PHE A 153 -18.53 14.32 11.27
C PHE A 153 -17.54 14.84 10.22
N MET A 154 -17.90 14.79 8.93
CA MET A 154 -17.03 15.29 7.85
C MET A 154 -16.89 16.82 7.89
N LYS A 155 -17.95 17.55 8.30
CA LYS A 155 -17.88 19.01 8.51
C LYS A 155 -16.91 19.37 9.63
N GLY A 156 -16.89 18.62 10.73
CA GLY A 156 -15.93 18.80 11.83
C GLY A 156 -14.48 18.48 11.42
N LEU A 157 -14.27 17.44 10.61
CA LEU A 157 -12.96 17.10 10.07
C LEU A 157 -12.39 18.19 9.14
N LYS A 158 -13.23 18.75 8.25
CA LYS A 158 -12.83 19.84 7.36
C LYS A 158 -12.46 21.13 8.11
N ALA A 159 -13.03 21.34 9.29
CA ALA A 159 -12.72 22.48 10.16
C ALA A 159 -11.44 22.28 11.00
N SER A 160 -10.85 21.11 11.03
CA SER A 160 -9.67 20.83 11.86
C SER A 160 -8.36 21.31 11.20
N ARG A 161 -7.39 21.76 12.03
CA ARG A 161 -6.03 22.15 11.57
C ARG A 161 -5.32 21.03 10.78
N ALA A 162 -5.59 19.77 11.11
CA ALA A 162 -5.04 18.63 10.41
C ALA A 162 -5.50 18.53 8.94
N TYR A 163 -6.67 19.05 8.61
CA TYR A 163 -7.15 19.12 7.23
C TYR A 163 -6.38 20.18 6.40
N ASN A 164 -5.98 21.28 7.01
CA ASN A 164 -5.21 22.33 6.34
C ASN A 164 -3.77 21.87 6.01
N VAL A 165 -3.14 21.12 6.93
CA VAL A 165 -1.81 20.53 6.68
C VAL A 165 -1.90 19.48 5.56
N TYR A 166 -2.95 18.69 5.51
CA TYR A 166 -3.17 17.70 4.45
C TYR A 166 -3.33 18.35 3.06
N ASN A 167 -3.99 19.51 2.96
CA ASN A 167 -4.15 20.22 1.69
C ASN A 167 -2.82 20.74 1.09
N TRP A 168 -1.77 20.88 1.90
CA TRP A 168 -0.43 21.24 1.43
C TRP A 168 0.25 20.14 0.61
N PHE A 169 -0.13 18.87 0.85
CA PHE A 169 0.39 17.70 0.12
C PHE A 169 -0.57 17.21 -0.98
N ARG A 170 -1.45 18.10 -1.44
CA ARG A 170 -2.50 17.77 -2.39
C ARG A 170 -1.97 17.93 -3.82
N PRO A 171 -2.01 16.90 -4.68
CA PRO A 171 -1.89 17.10 -6.12
C PRO A 171 -3.19 17.77 -6.63
N GLU A 172 -3.04 18.78 -7.46
CA GLU A 172 -4.13 19.43 -8.20
C GLU A 172 -4.77 18.48 -9.21
#